data_2e06817e530b22e74d4b2bfd8036df22
#
_entry.id   2e06817e530b22e74d4b2bfd8036df22
#
_cell.length_a   1.000
_cell.length_b   1.000
_cell.length_c   1.000
_cell.angle_alpha   90.00
_cell.angle_beta   90.00
_cell.angle_gamma   90.00
#
_symmetry.space_group_name_H-M   'P 1'
#
loop_
_entity.id
_entity.type
_entity.pdbx_description
1 polymer ?
#
loop_
_entity_poly.entity_id
_entity_poly.type
_entity_poly.pdbx_seq_one_letter_code
_entity_poly.pdbx_strand_id
1 'polypeptide(L)'
;FSTRDLYYYARELFRHQRYDDCLKYLNKFIKRKDKYIEDYIDACILQSKVYCIKKEYQIALKCLFDTFTYDIPRVNTLIEIANIYFNSYDFDKAIYYYKLSLNSLKYYKNKGFIYKDYLGYYQSLSLCVCYFYLKKYKKAFYYNELAHKLKNDNPFYLPNKNAINKYVNWKND
;
A
#
# COMPACT_ATOMS: atom_id res chain seq x y z
N PHE A 1 -24.81 0.24 18.83
CA PHE A 1 -23.91 0.68 17.74
C PHE A 1 -24.59 0.41 16.40
N SER A 2 -24.77 1.46 15.59
CA SER A 2 -25.12 1.33 14.18
C SER A 2 -23.95 0.64 13.43
N THR A 3 -24.19 0.20 12.19
CA THR A 3 -23.14 -0.39 11.35
C THR A 3 -21.97 0.58 11.19
N ARG A 4 -22.26 1.85 10.97
CA ARG A 4 -21.26 2.90 10.83
C ARG A 4 -20.47 3.14 12.12
N ASP A 5 -21.14 3.14 13.28
CA ASP A 5 -20.47 3.31 14.58
C ASP A 5 -19.46 2.20 14.86
N LEU A 6 -19.75 0.94 14.47
CA LEU A 6 -18.82 -0.18 14.65
C LEU A 6 -17.49 0.08 13.94
N TYR A 7 -17.53 0.59 12.69
CA TYR A 7 -16.33 0.90 11.92
C TYR A 7 -15.55 2.07 12.52
N TYR A 8 -16.22 3.19 12.82
CA TYR A 8 -15.54 4.36 13.37
C TYR A 8 -14.96 4.08 14.76
N TYR A 9 -15.67 3.32 15.59
CA TYR A 9 -15.14 2.91 16.89
C TYR A 9 -13.91 1.99 16.76
N ALA A 10 -13.92 1.06 15.80
CA ALA A 10 -12.75 0.25 15.52
C ALA A 10 -11.53 1.09 15.08
N ARG A 11 -11.74 2.15 14.28
CA ARG A 11 -10.67 3.09 13.91
C ARG A 11 -10.08 3.80 15.13
N GLU A 12 -10.91 4.24 16.06
CA GLU A 12 -10.43 4.86 17.32
C GLU A 12 -9.64 3.85 18.16
N LEU A 13 -10.12 2.62 18.28
CA LEU A 13 -9.39 1.56 18.97
C LEU A 13 -8.01 1.31 18.34
N PHE A 14 -7.92 1.33 17.01
CA PHE A 14 -6.64 1.23 16.30
C PHE A 14 -5.69 2.38 16.66
N ARG A 15 -6.17 3.63 16.66
CA ARG A 15 -5.37 4.82 17.03
C ARG A 15 -4.83 4.72 18.47
N HIS A 16 -5.61 4.11 19.36
CA HIS A 16 -5.22 3.85 20.74
C HIS A 16 -4.46 2.52 20.93
N GLN A 17 -4.00 1.88 19.84
CA GLN A 17 -3.23 0.64 19.85
C GLN A 17 -3.95 -0.55 20.51
N ARG A 18 -5.26 -0.48 20.64
CA ARG A 18 -6.11 -1.56 21.18
C ARG A 18 -6.48 -2.53 20.07
N TYR A 19 -5.49 -3.26 19.57
CA TYR A 19 -5.59 -4.04 18.34
C TYR A 19 -6.58 -5.21 18.40
N ASP A 20 -6.65 -5.92 19.52
CA ASP A 20 -7.58 -7.05 19.67
C ASP A 20 -9.04 -6.57 19.74
N ASP A 21 -9.29 -5.49 20.44
CA ASP A 21 -10.60 -4.85 20.45
C ASP A 21 -10.95 -4.29 19.06
N CYS A 22 -10.01 -3.67 18.38
CA CYS A 22 -10.19 -3.20 17.00
C CYS A 22 -10.65 -4.35 16.10
N LEU A 23 -9.96 -5.49 16.08
CA LEU A 23 -10.37 -6.68 15.33
C LEU A 23 -11.76 -7.17 15.71
N LYS A 24 -12.10 -7.17 16.99
CA LYS A 24 -13.43 -7.57 17.48
C LYS A 24 -14.53 -6.72 16.85
N TYR A 25 -14.36 -5.39 16.80
CA TYR A 25 -15.36 -4.49 16.24
C TYR A 25 -15.36 -4.51 14.71
N LEU A 26 -14.20 -4.63 14.04
CA LEU A 26 -14.12 -4.84 12.59
C LEU A 26 -14.84 -6.12 12.18
N ASN A 27 -14.65 -7.22 12.89
CA ASN A 27 -15.35 -8.49 12.61
C ASN A 27 -16.88 -8.36 12.77
N LYS A 28 -17.35 -7.58 13.74
CA LYS A 28 -18.79 -7.28 13.87
C LYS A 28 -19.30 -6.44 12.71
N PHE A 29 -18.52 -5.43 12.27
CA PHE A 29 -18.86 -4.59 11.13
C PHE A 29 -18.93 -5.40 9.83
N ILE A 30 -17.92 -6.20 9.54
CA ILE A 30 -17.81 -6.99 8.31
C ILE A 30 -19.00 -7.95 8.13
N LYS A 31 -19.55 -8.48 9.22
CA LYS A 31 -20.73 -9.37 9.20
C LYS A 31 -22.04 -8.64 8.92
N ARG A 32 -22.08 -7.31 8.98
CA ARG A 32 -23.30 -6.55 8.68
C ARG A 32 -23.62 -6.58 7.18
N LYS A 33 -24.92 -6.65 6.85
CA LYS A 33 -25.40 -6.65 5.47
C LYS A 33 -25.58 -5.23 4.90
N ASP A 34 -25.83 -4.26 5.76
CA ASP A 34 -26.13 -2.85 5.48
C ASP A 34 -24.88 -1.94 5.46
N LYS A 35 -23.69 -2.52 5.23
CA LYS A 35 -22.42 -1.77 5.14
C LYS A 35 -22.22 -1.16 3.77
N TYR A 36 -21.69 0.06 3.73
CA TYR A 36 -21.21 0.67 2.48
C TYR A 36 -19.92 -0.02 2.01
N ILE A 37 -19.77 -0.14 0.70
CA ILE A 37 -18.62 -0.85 0.10
C ILE A 37 -17.30 -0.12 0.40
N GLU A 38 -17.29 1.19 0.44
CA GLU A 38 -16.14 2.01 0.80
C GLU A 38 -15.67 1.71 2.22
N ASP A 39 -16.59 1.77 3.18
CA ASP A 39 -16.30 1.48 4.59
C ASP A 39 -15.86 0.01 4.76
N TYR A 40 -16.39 -0.92 3.96
CA TYR A 40 -15.98 -2.32 3.97
C TYR A 40 -14.53 -2.49 3.51
N ILE A 41 -14.16 -1.87 2.39
CA ILE A 41 -12.79 -1.96 1.87
C ILE A 41 -11.80 -1.33 2.85
N ASP A 42 -12.13 -0.17 3.40
CA ASP A 42 -11.29 0.50 4.40
C ASP A 42 -11.19 -0.32 5.69
N ALA A 43 -12.25 -1.02 6.09
CA ALA A 43 -12.23 -1.94 7.23
C ALA A 43 -11.32 -3.14 6.98
N CYS A 44 -11.33 -3.72 5.78
CA CYS A 44 -10.40 -4.80 5.39
C CYS A 44 -8.95 -4.32 5.38
N ILE A 45 -8.69 -3.10 4.89
CA ILE A 45 -7.35 -2.48 4.96
C ILE A 45 -6.92 -2.29 6.42
N LEU A 46 -7.80 -1.78 7.27
CA LEU A 46 -7.50 -1.59 8.68
C LEU A 46 -7.23 -2.93 9.39
N GLN A 47 -8.03 -3.94 9.07
CA GLN A 47 -7.86 -5.30 9.58
C GLN A 47 -6.50 -5.90 9.17
N SER A 48 -6.12 -5.73 7.90
CA SER A 48 -4.82 -6.18 7.40
C SER A 48 -3.66 -5.50 8.14
N LYS A 49 -3.76 -4.20 8.43
CA LYS A 49 -2.74 -3.48 9.21
C LYS A 49 -2.57 -4.05 10.62
N VAL A 50 -3.67 -4.39 11.29
CA VAL A 50 -3.59 -5.03 12.61
C VAL A 50 -2.91 -6.39 12.51
N TYR A 51 -3.26 -7.22 11.53
CA TYR A 51 -2.61 -8.52 11.32
C TYR A 51 -1.13 -8.38 10.93
N CYS A 52 -0.74 -7.35 10.19
CA CYS A 52 0.67 -7.03 9.94
C CYS A 52 1.43 -6.71 11.23
N ILE A 53 0.85 -5.93 12.13
CA ILE A 53 1.43 -5.62 13.45
C ILE A 53 1.62 -6.91 14.27
N LYS A 54 0.65 -7.83 14.16
CA LYS A 54 0.71 -9.17 14.81
C LYS A 54 1.62 -10.15 14.05
N LYS A 55 2.24 -9.75 12.93
CA LYS A 55 3.06 -10.59 12.04
C LYS A 55 2.30 -11.75 11.37
N GLU A 56 0.99 -11.66 11.30
CA GLU A 56 0.10 -12.64 10.69
C GLU A 56 -0.14 -12.29 9.21
N TYR A 57 0.92 -12.27 8.40
CA TYR A 57 0.92 -11.72 7.03
C TYR A 57 -0.03 -12.45 6.07
N GLN A 58 -0.22 -13.76 6.22
CA GLN A 58 -1.13 -14.54 5.38
C GLN A 58 -2.59 -14.12 5.62
N ILE A 59 -2.95 -13.87 6.88
CA ILE A 59 -4.31 -13.41 7.22
C ILE A 59 -4.48 -11.96 6.73
N ALA A 60 -3.46 -11.11 6.88
CA ALA A 60 -3.48 -9.74 6.37
C ALA A 60 -3.72 -9.72 4.85
N LEU A 61 -3.00 -10.54 4.08
CA LEU A 61 -3.20 -10.66 2.63
C LEU A 61 -4.60 -11.14 2.29
N LYS A 62 -5.13 -12.14 3.01
CA LYS A 62 -6.48 -12.63 2.79
C LYS A 62 -7.52 -11.51 2.94
N CYS A 63 -7.44 -10.70 4.00
CA CYS A 63 -8.35 -9.58 4.20
C CYS A 63 -8.35 -8.60 3.01
N LEU A 64 -7.17 -8.35 2.40
CA LEU A 64 -7.04 -7.46 1.26
C LEU A 64 -7.58 -8.10 -0.02
N PHE A 65 -7.28 -9.36 -0.29
CA PHE A 65 -7.78 -10.07 -1.48
C PHE A 65 -9.29 -10.28 -1.45
N ASP A 66 -9.88 -10.45 -0.29
CA ASP A 66 -11.34 -10.58 -0.14
C ASP A 66 -12.08 -9.34 -0.67
N THR A 67 -11.44 -8.15 -0.66
CA THR A 67 -12.05 -6.93 -1.24
C THR A 67 -12.29 -7.02 -2.74
N PHE A 68 -11.52 -7.85 -3.46
CA PHE A 68 -11.62 -7.99 -4.92
C PHE A 68 -12.91 -8.70 -5.37
N THR A 69 -13.61 -9.35 -4.47
CA THR A 69 -14.92 -9.93 -4.74
C THR A 69 -16.04 -8.88 -4.78
N TYR A 70 -15.78 -7.68 -4.25
CA TYR A 70 -16.78 -6.60 -4.11
C TYR A 70 -16.56 -5.44 -5.06
N ASP A 71 -15.31 -5.17 -5.44
CA ASP A 71 -14.95 -4.10 -6.38
C ASP A 71 -13.66 -4.45 -7.11
N ILE A 72 -13.38 -3.73 -8.20
CA ILE A 72 -12.07 -3.79 -8.85
C ILE A 72 -10.97 -3.44 -7.83
N PRO A 73 -9.77 -4.03 -7.96
CA PRO A 73 -8.67 -3.75 -7.04
C PRO A 73 -8.37 -2.25 -6.93
N ARG A 74 -8.56 -1.69 -5.75
CA ARG A 74 -8.32 -0.26 -5.49
C ARG A 74 -6.85 0.02 -5.25
N VAL A 75 -6.43 1.23 -5.60
CA VAL A 75 -5.04 1.71 -5.43
C VAL A 75 -4.53 1.48 -4.00
N ASN A 76 -5.31 1.89 -2.99
CA ASN A 76 -4.94 1.72 -1.58
C ASN A 76 -4.72 0.23 -1.21
N THR A 77 -5.64 -0.63 -1.63
CA THR A 77 -5.55 -2.08 -1.35
C THR A 77 -4.32 -2.70 -2.01
N LEU A 78 -4.05 -2.34 -3.27
CA LEU A 78 -2.88 -2.84 -4.00
C LEU A 78 -1.56 -2.37 -3.39
N ILE A 79 -1.50 -1.14 -2.88
CA ILE A 79 -0.34 -0.62 -2.15
C ILE A 79 -0.11 -1.40 -0.85
N GLU A 80 -1.16 -1.68 -0.08
CA GLU A 80 -1.01 -2.45 1.16
C GLU A 80 -0.55 -3.90 0.90
N ILE A 81 -1.04 -4.53 -0.17
CA ILE A 81 -0.53 -5.85 -0.60
C ILE A 81 0.95 -5.75 -0.96
N ALA A 82 1.34 -4.74 -1.74
CA ALA A 82 2.73 -4.52 -2.12
C ALA A 82 3.62 -4.28 -0.90
N ASN A 83 3.15 -3.50 0.09
CA ASN A 83 3.86 -3.23 1.35
C ASN A 83 4.11 -4.52 2.16
N ILE A 84 3.15 -5.44 2.20
CA ILE A 84 3.33 -6.73 2.89
C ILE A 84 4.46 -7.53 2.22
N TYR A 85 4.46 -7.63 0.89
CA TYR A 85 5.52 -8.33 0.16
C TYR A 85 6.87 -7.61 0.29
N PHE A 86 6.88 -6.28 0.25
CA PHE A 86 8.09 -5.47 0.46
C PHE A 86 8.72 -5.75 1.83
N ASN A 87 7.91 -5.73 2.89
CA ASN A 87 8.37 -5.99 4.26
C ASN A 87 8.80 -7.45 4.49
N SER A 88 8.34 -8.36 3.64
CA SER A 88 8.75 -9.77 3.62
C SER A 88 9.94 -10.02 2.67
N TYR A 89 10.55 -8.96 2.12
CA TYR A 89 11.65 -9.01 1.14
C TYR A 89 11.33 -9.77 -0.16
N ASP A 90 10.05 -10.02 -0.46
CA ASP A 90 9.60 -10.56 -1.74
C ASP A 90 9.43 -9.41 -2.75
N PHE A 91 10.57 -8.87 -3.21
CA PHE A 91 10.58 -7.68 -4.04
C PHE A 91 9.93 -7.89 -5.42
N ASP A 92 9.96 -9.08 -5.98
CA ASP A 92 9.32 -9.35 -7.27
C ASP A 92 7.80 -9.20 -7.17
N LYS A 93 7.17 -9.77 -6.12
CA LYS A 93 5.73 -9.56 -5.87
C LYS A 93 5.42 -8.12 -5.47
N ALA A 94 6.24 -7.49 -4.64
CA ALA A 94 6.07 -6.08 -4.30
C ALA A 94 6.06 -5.20 -5.55
N ILE A 95 7.02 -5.39 -6.48
CA ILE A 95 7.09 -4.68 -7.76
C ILE A 95 5.81 -4.90 -8.58
N TYR A 96 5.33 -6.14 -8.65
CA TYR A 96 4.11 -6.46 -9.39
C TYR A 96 2.92 -5.63 -8.88
N TYR A 97 2.67 -5.64 -7.58
CA TYR A 97 1.53 -4.94 -6.99
C TYR A 97 1.70 -3.42 -6.98
N TYR A 98 2.91 -2.87 -6.78
CA TYR A 98 3.13 -1.43 -6.95
C TYR A 98 2.87 -0.95 -8.38
N LYS A 99 3.31 -1.71 -9.38
CA LYS A 99 3.01 -1.39 -10.80
C LYS A 99 1.53 -1.51 -11.11
N LEU A 100 0.88 -2.53 -10.58
CA LEU A 100 -0.56 -2.71 -10.75
C LEU A 100 -1.32 -1.53 -10.13
N SER A 101 -0.91 -1.03 -8.97
CA SER A 101 -1.50 0.15 -8.34
C SER A 101 -1.32 1.42 -9.19
N LEU A 102 -0.14 1.62 -9.81
CA LEU A 102 0.09 2.71 -10.76
C LEU A 102 -0.85 2.63 -11.97
N ASN A 103 -0.99 1.44 -12.55
CA ASN A 103 -1.88 1.21 -13.68
C ASN A 103 -3.34 1.41 -13.32
N SER A 104 -3.72 1.17 -12.07
CA SER A 104 -5.09 1.34 -11.58
C SER A 104 -5.48 2.80 -11.38
N LEU A 105 -4.53 3.72 -11.30
CA LEU A 105 -4.80 5.16 -11.19
C LEU A 105 -5.69 5.70 -12.31
N LYS A 106 -5.56 5.18 -13.53
CA LYS A 106 -6.39 5.58 -14.68
C LYS A 106 -7.88 5.24 -14.52
N TYR A 107 -8.20 4.26 -13.68
CA TYR A 107 -9.58 3.86 -13.36
C TYR A 107 -10.10 4.53 -12.09
N TYR A 108 -9.25 5.31 -11.40
CA TYR A 108 -9.62 6.04 -10.21
C TYR A 108 -10.50 7.24 -10.58
N LYS A 109 -11.81 7.06 -10.52
CA LYS A 109 -12.83 8.10 -10.72
C LYS A 109 -13.53 8.37 -9.40
N ASN A 110 -12.88 9.10 -8.47
CA ASN A 110 -13.46 9.56 -7.19
C ASN A 110 -14.11 8.47 -6.34
N LYS A 111 -13.57 7.24 -6.40
CA LYS A 111 -14.03 6.11 -5.59
C LYS A 111 -13.25 6.05 -4.27
N GLY A 112 -13.82 6.63 -3.23
CA GLY A 112 -13.24 6.63 -1.89
C GLY A 112 -12.08 7.60 -1.71
N PHE A 113 -11.49 7.61 -0.52
CA PHE A 113 -10.36 8.47 -0.18
C PHE A 113 -9.04 7.85 -0.64
N ILE A 114 -8.18 8.66 -1.28
CA ILE A 114 -6.81 8.29 -1.60
C ILE A 114 -5.85 9.37 -1.07
N TYR A 115 -4.75 8.96 -0.46
CA TYR A 115 -3.70 9.89 -0.07
C TYR A 115 -3.01 10.48 -1.29
N LYS A 116 -2.70 11.79 -1.26
CA LYS A 116 -2.03 12.48 -2.37
C LYS A 116 -0.75 11.77 -2.80
N ASP A 117 0.05 11.29 -1.87
CA ASP A 117 1.30 10.59 -2.16
C ASP A 117 1.07 9.23 -2.87
N TYR A 118 -0.13 8.64 -2.76
CA TYR A 118 -0.51 7.40 -3.47
C TYR A 118 -0.91 7.64 -4.94
N LEU A 119 -0.88 8.88 -5.40
CA LEU A 119 -1.10 9.24 -6.80
C LEU A 119 0.18 9.08 -7.65
N GLY A 120 1.05 8.16 -7.30
CA GLY A 120 2.22 7.76 -8.07
C GLY A 120 3.56 7.95 -7.36
N TYR A 121 3.67 8.94 -6.46
CA TYR A 121 4.94 9.24 -5.76
C TYR A 121 5.39 8.07 -4.88
N TYR A 122 4.52 7.61 -3.99
CA TYR A 122 4.85 6.52 -3.04
C TYR A 122 5.24 5.23 -3.77
N GLN A 123 4.47 4.85 -4.79
CA GLN A 123 4.76 3.66 -5.59
C GLN A 123 6.10 3.77 -6.32
N SER A 124 6.39 4.94 -6.91
CA SER A 124 7.65 5.17 -7.61
C SER A 124 8.84 5.10 -6.66
N LEU A 125 8.73 5.70 -5.48
CA LEU A 125 9.76 5.61 -4.45
C LEU A 125 9.99 4.15 -4.00
N SER A 126 8.92 3.41 -3.74
CA SER A 126 9.00 2.00 -3.33
C SER A 126 9.58 1.11 -4.44
N LEU A 127 9.21 1.36 -5.70
CA LEU A 127 9.80 0.66 -6.85
C LEU A 127 11.29 0.93 -7.00
N CYS A 128 11.73 2.18 -6.77
CA CYS A 128 13.16 2.51 -6.74
C CYS A 128 13.90 1.62 -5.74
N VAL A 129 13.39 1.51 -4.52
CA VAL A 129 14.00 0.69 -3.46
C VAL A 129 13.99 -0.80 -3.81
N CYS A 130 12.85 -1.34 -4.30
CA CYS A 130 12.77 -2.75 -4.73
C CYS A 130 13.80 -3.07 -5.81
N TYR A 131 13.89 -2.23 -6.84
CA TYR A 131 14.85 -2.45 -7.93
C TYR A 131 16.30 -2.31 -7.48
N PHE A 132 16.58 -1.44 -6.52
CA PHE A 132 17.90 -1.32 -5.91
C PHE A 132 18.32 -2.61 -5.21
N TYR A 133 17.44 -3.19 -4.38
CA TYR A 133 17.72 -4.46 -3.72
C TYR A 133 17.89 -5.63 -4.70
N LEU A 134 17.16 -5.62 -5.81
CA LEU A 134 17.32 -6.61 -6.89
C LEU A 134 18.54 -6.31 -7.81
N LYS A 135 19.38 -5.32 -7.46
CA LYS A 135 20.55 -4.89 -8.25
C LYS A 135 20.22 -4.44 -9.69
N LYS A 136 18.96 -4.10 -9.94
CA LYS A 136 18.49 -3.56 -11.24
C LYS A 136 18.61 -2.02 -11.23
N TYR A 137 19.83 -1.52 -11.11
CA TYR A 137 20.14 -0.13 -10.78
C TYR A 137 19.61 0.90 -11.79
N LYS A 138 19.63 0.60 -13.09
CA LYS A 138 19.05 1.49 -14.12
C LYS A 138 17.55 1.70 -13.90
N LYS A 139 16.81 0.62 -13.54
CA LYS A 139 15.39 0.72 -13.21
C LYS A 139 15.17 1.48 -11.90
N ALA A 140 16.03 1.25 -10.90
CA ALA A 140 16.00 2.00 -9.65
C ALA A 140 16.18 3.50 -9.91
N PHE A 141 17.14 3.88 -10.74
CA PHE A 141 17.37 5.27 -11.13
C PHE A 141 16.13 5.87 -11.81
N TYR A 142 15.57 5.19 -12.81
CA TYR A 142 14.36 5.64 -13.50
C TYR A 142 13.22 5.97 -12.51
N TYR A 143 12.96 5.08 -11.57
CA TYR A 143 11.88 5.30 -10.58
C TYR A 143 12.22 6.36 -9.54
N ASN A 144 13.49 6.58 -9.22
CA ASN A 144 13.92 7.70 -8.38
C ASN A 144 13.66 9.04 -9.05
N GLU A 145 14.00 9.18 -10.34
CA GLU A 145 13.72 10.38 -11.13
C GLU A 145 12.22 10.63 -11.26
N LEU A 146 11.43 9.56 -11.48
CA LEU A 146 9.98 9.66 -11.56
C LEU A 146 9.36 10.12 -10.23
N ALA A 147 9.81 9.58 -9.10
CA ALA A 147 9.36 10.01 -7.78
C ALA A 147 9.68 11.48 -7.52
N HIS A 148 10.88 11.95 -7.90
CA HIS A 148 11.26 13.35 -7.77
C HIS A 148 10.42 14.28 -8.66
N LYS A 149 10.12 13.85 -9.90
CA LYS A 149 9.23 14.61 -10.79
C LYS A 149 7.81 14.77 -10.22
N LEU A 150 7.32 13.76 -9.50
CA LEU A 150 6.00 13.78 -8.87
C LEU A 150 5.97 14.58 -7.56
N LYS A 151 7.12 14.69 -6.88
CA LYS A 151 7.27 15.40 -5.61
C LYS A 151 8.67 16.00 -5.53
N ASN A 152 8.80 17.29 -5.91
CA ASN A 152 10.09 17.97 -6.03
C ASN A 152 10.86 18.09 -4.70
N ASP A 153 10.15 18.17 -3.58
CA ASP A 153 10.68 18.23 -2.21
C ASP A 153 10.95 16.84 -1.61
N ASN A 154 11.10 15.82 -2.46
CA ASN A 154 11.39 14.45 -2.05
C ASN A 154 12.73 14.34 -1.31
N PRO A 155 12.75 14.10 0.02
CA PRO A 155 13.97 14.04 0.81
C PRO A 155 14.84 12.82 0.47
N PHE A 156 14.28 11.79 -0.15
CA PHE A 156 14.97 10.56 -0.52
C PHE A 156 15.66 10.64 -1.89
N TYR A 157 15.40 11.69 -2.68
CA TYR A 157 15.89 11.77 -4.04
C TYR A 157 17.42 11.73 -4.13
N LEU A 158 18.12 12.66 -3.46
CA LEU A 158 19.58 12.72 -3.50
C LEU A 158 20.26 11.52 -2.83
N PRO A 159 19.84 11.06 -1.64
CA PRO A 159 20.37 9.85 -1.05
C PRO A 159 20.25 8.62 -1.97
N ASN A 160 19.10 8.41 -2.57
CA ASN A 160 18.89 7.29 -3.49
C ASN A 160 19.76 7.43 -4.75
N LYS A 161 19.80 8.61 -5.36
CA LYS A 161 20.61 8.89 -6.55
C LYS A 161 22.09 8.62 -6.30
N ASN A 162 22.63 9.10 -5.17
CA ASN A 162 24.00 8.87 -4.80
C ASN A 162 24.32 7.38 -4.54
N ALA A 163 23.38 6.67 -3.89
CA ALA A 163 23.54 5.23 -3.68
C ALA A 163 23.54 4.44 -5.00
N ILE A 164 22.63 4.77 -5.92
CA ILE A 164 22.51 4.09 -7.22
C ILE A 164 23.73 4.35 -8.11
N ASN A 165 24.22 5.60 -8.15
CA ASN A 165 25.35 5.99 -9.00
C ASN A 165 26.66 5.27 -8.65
N LYS A 166 26.80 4.72 -7.45
CA LYS A 166 27.96 3.89 -7.06
C LYS A 166 28.03 2.57 -7.86
N TYR A 167 26.90 2.11 -8.41
CA TYR A 167 26.78 0.80 -9.07
C TYR A 167 26.49 0.88 -10.57
N VAL A 168 26.21 2.07 -11.11
CA VAL A 168 25.91 2.24 -12.54
C VAL A 168 27.08 2.89 -13.26
N ASN A 169 27.61 2.20 -14.27
CA ASN A 169 28.56 2.80 -15.18
C ASN A 169 27.80 3.33 -16.40
N TRP A 170 27.53 4.64 -16.41
CA TRP A 170 26.76 5.31 -17.46
C TRP A 170 27.50 5.44 -18.81
N LYS A 171 28.81 5.06 -18.87
CA LYS A 171 29.64 5.24 -20.08
C LYS A 171 29.57 4.06 -21.04
N ASN A 172 28.96 2.93 -20.68
CA ASN A 172 28.99 1.69 -21.47
C ASN A 172 27.62 1.25 -21.98
N ASP A 173 26.67 2.18 -22.23
CA ASP A 173 25.38 1.87 -22.85
C ASP A 173 25.01 2.88 -23.95
#